data_46848f9d7f7b22d5929072689c6f99d4
#
_entry.id   46848f9d7f7b22d5929072689c6f99d4
#
_cell.length_a   1.000
_cell.length_b   1.000
_cell.length_c   1.000
_cell.angle_alpha   90.00
_cell.angle_beta   90.00
_cell.angle_gamma   90.00
#
_symmetry.space_group_name_H-M   'P 1'
#
loop_
_entity.id
_entity.type
_entity.pdbx_description
1 polymer ?
#
loop_
_entity_poly.entity_id
_entity_poly.type
_entity_poly.pdbx_seq_one_letter_code
_entity_poly.pdbx_strand_id
1 'polypeptide(L)'
;MFTSNISGVVNNYQAKEHLKQNVNNLETLKGFISNYERYCSLEFTNNFFLNINNKINVEKWVDIENLYFYQLKVITKLSSLKLEDKKRQVKVLNAEFEEVKNLLEKYLKDKVVDLYNLELIQGSDLEQFKFCDILRPISIFNEELSLEQEFSVFDYEELKDDFETLSAEKSKGFLRLLNFNYTGTALRYLRVQNLNDDLEKTHIPIHGALGDLNDNKINFGFGDEMDEDYKLIENLDDNKYLRNFKSFQYLQNSNYKNLLDYIDSAKYQVLIMGHSCGLSDRTLLNTIFEHVNCRSIKVFFHETKDEKGIVIKDNYTEIIQNISRHFNKKKLMREKIVNKTLCQPLPQIQLSKKV
;
A
#
# COMPACT_ATOMS: atom_id res chain seq x y z
N MET A 1 -2.26 22.51 -8.97
CA MET A 1 -2.48 21.45 -9.95
C MET A 1 -3.45 21.84 -11.05
N PHE A 2 -4.42 22.62 -10.75
CA PHE A 2 -5.26 23.27 -11.76
C PHE A 2 -5.64 24.67 -11.30
N THR A 3 -5.93 25.53 -12.25
CA THR A 3 -6.51 26.86 -12.03
C THR A 3 -7.89 26.92 -12.66
N SER A 4 -8.83 27.55 -12.00
CA SER A 4 -10.16 27.83 -12.55
C SER A 4 -10.32 29.33 -12.66
N ASN A 5 -10.62 29.81 -13.85
CA ASN A 5 -11.04 31.19 -14.04
C ASN A 5 -12.58 31.24 -13.98
N ILE A 6 -13.10 31.74 -12.88
CA ILE A 6 -14.55 31.91 -12.65
C ILE A 6 -14.96 33.37 -12.55
N SER A 7 -14.09 34.28 -12.96
CA SER A 7 -14.34 35.73 -12.83
C SER A 7 -15.63 36.18 -13.57
N GLY A 8 -15.97 35.54 -14.67
CA GLY A 8 -17.21 35.81 -15.39
C GLY A 8 -18.49 35.40 -14.66
N VAL A 9 -18.39 34.51 -13.68
CA VAL A 9 -19.54 34.02 -12.89
C VAL A 9 -20.05 35.11 -11.93
N VAL A 10 -19.21 36.07 -11.53
CA VAL A 10 -19.56 37.13 -10.57
C VAL A 10 -20.76 37.95 -11.04
N ASN A 11 -20.92 38.13 -12.36
CA ASN A 11 -22.00 38.90 -12.98
C ASN A 11 -23.24 38.05 -13.33
N ASN A 12 -23.20 36.73 -13.07
CA ASN A 12 -24.32 35.83 -13.30
C ASN A 12 -24.83 35.24 -12.01
N TYR A 13 -25.99 35.76 -11.55
CA TYR A 13 -26.55 35.36 -10.26
C TYR A 13 -26.85 33.86 -10.16
N GLN A 14 -27.41 33.25 -11.22
CA GLN A 14 -27.73 31.81 -11.24
C GLN A 14 -26.47 30.95 -11.18
N ALA A 15 -25.44 31.32 -11.93
CA ALA A 15 -24.16 30.63 -11.90
C ALA A 15 -23.49 30.74 -10.53
N LYS A 16 -23.57 31.89 -9.89
CA LYS A 16 -23.01 32.13 -8.54
C LYS A 16 -23.69 31.28 -7.48
N GLU A 17 -25.01 31.19 -7.49
CA GLU A 17 -25.76 30.35 -6.55
C GLU A 17 -25.51 28.85 -6.82
N HIS A 18 -25.46 28.42 -8.08
CA HIS A 18 -25.11 27.04 -8.45
C HIS A 18 -23.70 26.68 -7.96
N LEU A 19 -22.71 27.56 -8.14
CA LEU A 19 -21.35 27.36 -7.68
C LEU A 19 -21.29 27.13 -6.15
N LYS A 20 -22.01 27.94 -5.39
CA LYS A 20 -22.04 27.85 -3.94
C LYS A 20 -22.71 26.59 -3.39
N GLN A 21 -23.81 26.19 -4.01
CA GLN A 21 -24.67 25.13 -3.49
C GLN A 21 -24.27 23.73 -3.96
N ASN A 22 -23.76 23.62 -5.18
CA ASN A 22 -23.61 22.33 -5.87
C ASN A 22 -22.16 21.95 -6.21
N VAL A 23 -21.20 22.87 -6.08
CA VAL A 23 -19.80 22.60 -6.42
C VAL A 23 -18.98 22.35 -5.17
N ASN A 24 -18.74 21.06 -4.87
CA ASN A 24 -18.04 20.62 -3.66
C ASN A 24 -16.85 19.68 -3.92
N ASN A 25 -16.65 19.29 -5.18
CA ASN A 25 -15.55 18.44 -5.63
C ASN A 25 -15.18 18.74 -7.08
N LEU A 26 -14.14 18.07 -7.60
CA LEU A 26 -13.63 18.30 -8.96
C LEU A 26 -14.64 17.91 -10.04
N GLU A 27 -15.40 16.84 -9.85
CA GLU A 27 -16.41 16.40 -10.85
C GLU A 27 -17.55 17.43 -10.96
N THR A 28 -18.07 17.87 -9.82
CA THR A 28 -19.11 18.92 -9.84
C THR A 28 -18.58 20.25 -10.33
N LEU A 29 -17.28 20.57 -10.10
CA LEU A 29 -16.64 21.75 -10.70
C LEU A 29 -16.53 21.63 -12.23
N LYS A 30 -16.14 20.48 -12.76
CA LYS A 30 -16.10 20.24 -14.21
C LYS A 30 -17.48 20.35 -14.85
N GLY A 31 -18.50 19.74 -14.25
CA GLY A 31 -19.88 19.87 -14.68
C GLY A 31 -20.35 21.32 -14.68
N PHE A 32 -20.02 22.07 -13.62
CA PHE A 32 -20.30 23.50 -13.55
C PHE A 32 -19.62 24.28 -14.68
N ILE A 33 -18.32 24.06 -14.91
CA ILE A 33 -17.56 24.75 -15.96
C ILE A 33 -18.13 24.42 -17.35
N SER A 34 -18.49 23.16 -17.59
CA SER A 34 -19.14 22.74 -18.85
C SER A 34 -20.47 23.48 -19.10
N ASN A 35 -21.27 23.67 -18.04
CA ASN A 35 -22.55 24.38 -18.13
C ASN A 35 -22.40 25.91 -18.30
N TYR A 36 -21.28 26.45 -17.86
CA TYR A 36 -21.00 27.88 -17.84
C TYR A 36 -19.70 28.25 -18.59
N GLU A 37 -19.35 27.52 -19.66
CA GLU A 37 -18.09 27.65 -20.40
C GLU A 37 -17.81 29.06 -20.95
N ARG A 38 -18.86 29.83 -21.18
CA ARG A 38 -18.75 31.26 -21.64
C ARG A 38 -18.23 32.17 -20.51
N TYR A 39 -18.32 31.75 -19.24
CA TYR A 39 -18.03 32.60 -18.08
C TYR A 39 -16.89 32.06 -17.25
N CYS A 40 -16.46 30.80 -17.48
CA CYS A 40 -15.42 30.16 -16.68
C CYS A 40 -14.64 29.13 -17.51
N SER A 41 -13.41 28.87 -17.08
CA SER A 41 -12.53 27.86 -17.66
C SER A 41 -11.79 27.08 -16.57
N LEU A 42 -11.37 25.87 -16.88
CA LEU A 42 -10.51 25.03 -16.08
C LEU A 42 -9.23 24.72 -16.86
N GLU A 43 -8.10 25.07 -16.30
CA GLU A 43 -6.79 24.79 -16.87
C GLU A 43 -5.97 23.96 -15.89
N PHE A 44 -5.46 22.82 -16.36
CA PHE A 44 -4.57 22.00 -15.57
C PHE A 44 -3.12 22.48 -15.74
N THR A 45 -2.51 22.87 -14.63
CA THR A 45 -1.10 23.29 -14.58
C THR A 45 -0.13 22.15 -14.35
N ASN A 46 -0.65 20.95 -14.02
CA ASN A 46 0.09 19.73 -13.82
C ASN A 46 -0.47 18.63 -14.74
N ASN A 47 0.31 18.25 -15.75
CA ASN A 47 -0.12 17.28 -16.76
C ASN A 47 -0.20 15.86 -16.19
N PHE A 48 0.64 15.52 -15.22
CA PHE A 48 0.55 14.23 -14.56
C PHE A 48 -0.76 14.09 -13.80
N PHE A 49 -1.17 15.14 -13.08
CA PHE A 49 -2.47 15.17 -12.41
C PHE A 49 -3.64 15.12 -13.39
N LEU A 50 -3.55 15.81 -14.54
CA LEU A 50 -4.53 15.71 -15.61
C LEU A 50 -4.65 14.25 -16.10
N ASN A 51 -3.54 13.56 -16.29
CA ASN A 51 -3.54 12.16 -16.73
C ASN A 51 -4.16 11.21 -15.70
N ILE A 52 -3.92 11.43 -14.39
CA ILE A 52 -4.62 10.71 -13.31
C ILE A 52 -6.13 10.91 -13.44
N ASN A 53 -6.54 12.16 -13.61
CA ASN A 53 -7.94 12.52 -13.66
C ASN A 53 -8.67 12.01 -14.91
N ASN A 54 -7.97 11.82 -16.02
CA ASN A 54 -8.53 11.28 -17.26
C ASN A 54 -8.52 9.75 -17.32
N LYS A 55 -7.79 9.08 -16.44
CA LYS A 55 -7.84 7.61 -16.33
C LYS A 55 -9.07 7.19 -15.52
N ILE A 56 -9.97 6.46 -16.17
CA ILE A 56 -11.23 5.98 -15.59
C ILE A 56 -11.00 4.97 -14.45
N ASN A 57 -9.83 4.34 -14.37
CA ASN A 57 -9.52 3.22 -13.47
C ASN A 57 -8.42 3.52 -12.44
N VAL A 58 -8.22 4.76 -12.04
CA VAL A 58 -7.31 5.08 -10.93
C VAL A 58 -8.11 5.00 -9.62
N GLU A 59 -8.05 3.85 -8.97
CA GLU A 59 -8.77 3.60 -7.71
C GLU A 59 -7.83 3.53 -6.51
N LYS A 60 -6.55 3.20 -6.74
CA LYS A 60 -5.56 2.94 -5.70
C LYS A 60 -4.29 3.78 -5.92
N TRP A 61 -3.54 4.02 -4.87
CA TRP A 61 -2.26 4.75 -4.96
C TRP A 61 -1.24 4.06 -5.85
N VAL A 62 -1.24 2.72 -5.87
CA VAL A 62 -0.41 1.92 -6.76
C VAL A 62 -0.68 2.22 -8.24
N ASP A 63 -1.88 2.63 -8.61
CA ASP A 63 -2.20 2.99 -10.00
C ASP A 63 -1.52 4.29 -10.39
N ILE A 64 -1.37 5.22 -9.45
CA ILE A 64 -0.63 6.48 -9.65
C ILE A 64 0.87 6.21 -9.81
N GLU A 65 1.45 5.33 -8.99
CA GLU A 65 2.83 4.91 -9.10
C GLU A 65 3.11 4.20 -10.43
N ASN A 66 2.22 3.31 -10.84
CA ASN A 66 2.28 2.64 -12.15
C ASN A 66 2.15 3.62 -13.32
N LEU A 67 1.29 4.65 -13.19
CA LEU A 67 1.13 5.68 -14.21
C LEU A 67 2.41 6.52 -14.36
N TYR A 68 3.06 6.86 -13.24
CA TYR A 68 4.34 7.55 -13.27
C TYR A 68 5.38 6.74 -14.06
N PHE A 69 5.54 5.47 -13.72
CA PHE A 69 6.49 4.60 -14.41
C PHE A 69 6.14 4.41 -15.89
N TYR A 70 4.86 4.25 -16.21
CA TYR A 70 4.42 4.20 -17.59
C TYR A 70 4.81 5.45 -18.39
N GLN A 71 4.60 6.64 -17.86
CA GLN A 71 4.98 7.88 -18.53
C GLN A 71 6.50 8.00 -18.67
N LEU A 72 7.25 7.60 -17.65
CA LEU A 72 8.71 7.56 -17.72
C LEU A 72 9.20 6.64 -18.85
N LYS A 73 8.60 5.44 -18.98
CA LYS A 73 8.88 4.51 -20.09
C LYS A 73 8.58 5.12 -21.46
N VAL A 74 7.43 5.78 -21.60
CA VAL A 74 7.05 6.44 -22.85
C VAL A 74 8.09 7.49 -23.23
N ILE A 75 8.47 8.38 -22.33
CA ILE A 75 9.48 9.42 -22.60
C ILE A 75 10.82 8.78 -23.01
N THR A 76 11.23 7.74 -22.31
CA THR A 76 12.48 7.03 -22.56
C THR A 76 12.51 6.41 -23.97
N LYS A 77 11.42 5.76 -24.40
CA LYS A 77 11.32 5.03 -25.66
C LYS A 77 11.01 5.90 -26.88
N LEU A 78 10.61 7.14 -26.70
CA LEU A 78 10.26 8.04 -27.82
C LEU A 78 11.50 8.33 -28.70
N SER A 79 11.59 7.69 -29.86
CA SER A 79 12.69 7.88 -30.82
C SER A 79 12.69 9.25 -31.51
N SER A 80 11.52 9.89 -31.58
CA SER A 80 11.37 11.22 -32.18
C SER A 80 11.96 12.37 -31.34
N LEU A 81 12.22 12.14 -30.06
CA LEU A 81 12.78 13.17 -29.16
C LEU A 81 14.30 13.07 -29.05
N LYS A 82 14.95 14.24 -29.10
CA LYS A 82 16.39 14.37 -28.77
C LYS A 82 16.61 14.09 -27.27
N LEU A 83 17.82 13.67 -26.93
CA LEU A 83 18.17 13.34 -25.54
C LEU A 83 17.89 14.49 -24.56
N GLU A 84 18.23 15.72 -24.93
CA GLU A 84 18.02 16.90 -24.07
C GLU A 84 16.52 17.20 -23.84
N ASP A 85 15.67 16.94 -24.85
CA ASP A 85 14.21 17.09 -24.71
C ASP A 85 13.65 16.02 -23.79
N LYS A 86 14.13 14.77 -23.87
CA LYS A 86 13.76 13.70 -22.94
C LYS A 86 14.14 14.07 -21.50
N LYS A 87 15.35 14.52 -21.27
CA LYS A 87 15.81 14.94 -19.93
C LYS A 87 14.95 16.09 -19.36
N ARG A 88 14.53 17.03 -20.23
CA ARG A 88 13.62 18.11 -19.82
C ARG A 88 12.25 17.56 -19.43
N GLN A 89 11.68 16.65 -20.23
CA GLN A 89 10.39 16.05 -19.94
C GLN A 89 10.41 15.21 -18.66
N VAL A 90 11.47 14.43 -18.42
CA VAL A 90 11.64 13.68 -17.16
C VAL A 90 11.73 14.63 -15.96
N LYS A 91 12.43 15.77 -16.09
CA LYS A 91 12.48 16.78 -15.03
C LYS A 91 11.10 17.35 -14.70
N VAL A 92 10.29 17.62 -15.73
CA VAL A 92 8.90 18.09 -15.55
C VAL A 92 8.05 16.99 -14.89
N LEU A 93 8.09 15.76 -15.40
CA LEU A 93 7.35 14.63 -14.83
C LEU A 93 7.67 14.43 -13.35
N ASN A 94 8.96 14.50 -12.98
CA ASN A 94 9.39 14.37 -11.58
C ASN A 94 8.85 15.51 -10.70
N ALA A 95 8.80 16.73 -11.19
CA ALA A 95 8.25 17.86 -10.46
C ALA A 95 6.73 17.73 -10.28
N GLU A 96 6.04 17.36 -11.34
CA GLU A 96 4.58 17.13 -11.32
C GLU A 96 4.18 15.97 -10.40
N PHE A 97 4.99 14.89 -10.37
CA PHE A 97 4.80 13.76 -9.46
C PHE A 97 5.00 14.15 -8.00
N GLU A 98 6.01 14.99 -7.71
CA GLU A 98 6.25 15.49 -6.35
C GLU A 98 5.09 16.37 -5.85
N GLU A 99 4.47 17.17 -6.72
CA GLU A 99 3.25 17.90 -6.35
C GLU A 99 2.10 16.97 -6.00
N VAL A 100 1.92 15.86 -6.75
CA VAL A 100 0.88 14.85 -6.43
C VAL A 100 1.17 14.18 -5.11
N LYS A 101 2.44 13.85 -4.82
CA LYS A 101 2.86 13.30 -3.53
C LYS A 101 2.53 14.25 -2.37
N ASN A 102 2.83 15.54 -2.51
CA ASN A 102 2.50 16.55 -1.49
C ASN A 102 0.98 16.66 -1.25
N LEU A 103 0.15 16.51 -2.29
CA LEU A 103 -1.30 16.46 -2.13
C LEU A 103 -1.76 15.20 -1.42
N LEU A 104 -1.14 14.05 -1.68
CA LEU A 104 -1.41 12.81 -0.96
C LEU A 104 -1.12 12.98 0.53
N GLU A 105 0.05 13.51 0.88
CA GLU A 105 0.42 13.76 2.27
C GLU A 105 -0.61 14.68 2.97
N LYS A 106 -0.97 15.78 2.31
CA LYS A 106 -1.99 16.69 2.84
C LYS A 106 -3.35 16.01 3.01
N TYR A 107 -3.79 15.24 2.00
CA TYR A 107 -5.05 14.51 2.07
C TYR A 107 -5.08 13.52 3.24
N LEU A 108 -4.01 12.72 3.40
CA LEU A 108 -3.92 11.75 4.47
C LEU A 108 -3.89 12.41 5.85
N LYS A 109 -3.21 13.55 5.97
CA LYS A 109 -3.24 14.35 7.19
C LYS A 109 -4.66 14.86 7.49
N ASP A 110 -5.26 15.62 6.58
CA ASP A 110 -6.52 16.31 6.81
C ASP A 110 -7.72 15.35 6.90
N LYS A 111 -7.72 14.26 6.13
CA LYS A 111 -8.88 13.36 5.97
C LYS A 111 -8.76 12.02 6.70
N VAL A 112 -7.57 11.68 7.19
CA VAL A 112 -7.35 10.45 7.96
C VAL A 112 -6.85 10.78 9.36
N VAL A 113 -5.67 11.38 9.48
CA VAL A 113 -5.03 11.59 10.80
C VAL A 113 -5.81 12.60 11.65
N ASP A 114 -6.21 13.74 11.06
CA ASP A 114 -6.90 14.81 11.79
C ASP A 114 -8.39 14.51 11.96
N LEU A 115 -8.99 13.75 11.05
CA LEU A 115 -10.44 13.47 11.06
C LEU A 115 -10.83 12.34 12.02
N TYR A 116 -10.00 11.30 12.16
CA TYR A 116 -10.32 10.15 13.00
C TYR A 116 -9.58 10.19 14.32
N ASN A 117 -10.29 9.84 15.41
CA ASN A 117 -9.69 9.74 16.73
C ASN A 117 -8.96 8.39 16.87
N LEU A 118 -7.72 8.35 16.38
CA LEU A 118 -6.89 7.16 16.46
C LEU A 118 -6.29 6.95 17.86
N GLU A 119 -6.46 7.91 18.79
CA GLU A 119 -5.83 7.86 20.13
C GLU A 119 -6.75 7.33 21.23
N LEU A 120 -8.04 7.47 21.07
CA LEU A 120 -9.03 7.11 22.07
C LEU A 120 -9.83 5.86 21.66
N ILE A 121 -9.15 4.73 21.55
CA ILE A 121 -9.84 3.45 21.49
C ILE A 121 -10.01 2.99 22.93
N GLN A 122 -11.18 3.17 23.51
CA GLN A 122 -11.52 2.79 24.88
C GLN A 122 -12.78 1.92 24.92
N GLY A 123 -12.88 1.02 25.88
CA GLY A 123 -14.09 0.23 26.13
C GLY A 123 -14.41 -0.82 25.06
N SER A 124 -15.67 -0.94 24.67
CA SER A 124 -16.16 -1.92 23.68
C SER A 124 -15.50 -1.84 22.29
N ASP A 125 -14.99 -0.67 21.93
CA ASP A 125 -14.31 -0.46 20.66
C ASP A 125 -12.95 -1.20 20.63
N LEU A 126 -12.34 -1.43 21.80
CA LEU A 126 -11.07 -2.17 21.92
C LEU A 126 -11.19 -3.61 21.39
N GLU A 127 -12.33 -4.27 21.65
CA GLU A 127 -12.57 -5.64 21.21
C GLU A 127 -12.61 -5.76 19.69
N GLN A 128 -13.11 -4.74 18.98
CA GLN A 128 -13.16 -4.73 17.51
C GLN A 128 -11.77 -4.70 16.87
N PHE A 129 -10.76 -4.21 17.58
CA PHE A 129 -9.37 -4.15 17.10
C PHE A 129 -8.53 -5.36 17.54
N LYS A 130 -9.09 -6.30 18.29
CA LYS A 130 -8.38 -7.50 18.67
C LYS A 130 -8.25 -8.45 17.49
N PHE A 131 -7.03 -8.68 17.06
CA PHE A 131 -6.68 -9.71 16.09
C PHE A 131 -6.26 -11.03 16.75
N CYS A 132 -6.52 -11.21 18.05
CA CYS A 132 -6.08 -12.39 18.80
C CYS A 132 -6.49 -13.70 18.12
N ASP A 133 -7.68 -13.73 17.49
CA ASP A 133 -8.17 -14.89 16.74
C ASP A 133 -7.56 -15.00 15.34
N ILE A 134 -6.87 -13.96 14.87
CA ILE A 134 -6.30 -13.85 13.52
C ILE A 134 -4.78 -14.02 13.57
N LEU A 135 -4.13 -13.38 14.54
CA LEU A 135 -2.69 -13.41 14.70
C LEU A 135 -2.34 -14.52 15.72
N ARG A 136 -2.14 -15.71 15.20
CA ARG A 136 -1.62 -16.84 15.98
C ARG A 136 -0.12 -16.91 15.79
N PRO A 137 0.69 -16.77 16.85
CA PRO A 137 2.11 -17.04 16.75
C PRO A 137 2.32 -18.50 16.34
N ILE A 138 3.31 -18.75 15.46
CA ILE A 138 3.71 -20.12 15.12
C ILE A 138 4.07 -20.91 16.40
N SER A 139 4.50 -20.23 17.45
CA SER A 139 4.79 -20.81 18.78
C SER A 139 3.59 -21.44 19.51
N ILE A 140 2.34 -21.20 19.07
CA ILE A 140 1.13 -21.86 19.62
C ILE A 140 0.80 -23.14 18.84
N PHE A 141 1.72 -23.63 18.07
CA PHE A 141 1.59 -24.73 17.12
C PHE A 141 1.04 -26.05 17.72
N ASN A 142 1.26 -26.28 19.02
CA ASN A 142 0.87 -27.53 19.67
C ASN A 142 -0.60 -27.65 20.03
N GLU A 143 -1.39 -26.59 19.96
CA GLU A 143 -2.77 -26.62 20.48
C GLU A 143 -3.85 -26.74 19.41
N GLU A 144 -3.52 -26.58 18.11
CA GLU A 144 -4.54 -26.57 17.05
C GLU A 144 -4.12 -27.29 15.75
N LEU A 145 -4.74 -28.43 15.50
CA LEU A 145 -4.67 -29.21 14.26
C LEU A 145 -4.97 -28.42 12.97
N SER A 146 -5.60 -27.25 13.07
CA SER A 146 -5.93 -26.39 11.93
C SER A 146 -4.72 -25.74 11.28
N LEU A 147 -3.60 -25.57 12.00
CA LEU A 147 -2.39 -24.94 11.49
C LEU A 147 -1.60 -25.86 10.55
N GLU A 148 -1.68 -27.18 10.70
CA GLU A 148 -1.02 -28.13 9.82
C GLU A 148 -1.34 -27.88 8.36
N GLN A 149 -2.61 -27.60 8.05
CA GLN A 149 -3.07 -27.39 6.68
C GLN A 149 -2.62 -26.03 6.06
N GLU A 150 -2.10 -25.12 6.86
CA GLU A 150 -1.56 -23.84 6.40
C GLU A 150 -0.12 -23.94 5.87
N PHE A 151 0.54 -25.10 6.06
CA PHE A 151 1.92 -25.34 5.66
C PHE A 151 2.02 -26.55 4.73
N SER A 152 3.14 -26.69 4.04
CA SER A 152 3.46 -27.98 3.41
C SER A 152 3.77 -29.01 4.50
N VAL A 153 3.57 -30.29 4.21
CA VAL A 153 3.89 -31.38 5.16
C VAL A 153 5.33 -31.27 5.64
N PHE A 154 6.26 -30.97 4.74
CA PHE A 154 7.68 -30.84 5.09
C PHE A 154 7.91 -29.63 6.02
N ASP A 155 7.34 -28.47 5.70
CA ASP A 155 7.48 -27.26 6.51
C ASP A 155 6.83 -27.43 7.89
N TYR A 156 5.69 -28.14 7.96
CA TYR A 156 5.02 -28.43 9.20
C TYR A 156 5.86 -29.30 10.12
N GLU A 157 6.40 -30.43 9.63
CA GLU A 157 7.25 -31.30 10.42
C GLU A 157 8.53 -30.58 10.89
N GLU A 158 9.15 -29.79 10.01
CA GLU A 158 10.33 -29.01 10.35
C GLU A 158 10.05 -27.96 11.45
N LEU A 159 8.89 -27.28 11.40
CA LEU A 159 8.47 -26.32 12.42
C LEU A 159 8.13 -27.01 13.74
N LYS A 160 7.56 -28.21 13.69
CA LYS A 160 7.26 -29.02 14.86
C LYS A 160 8.53 -29.47 15.57
N ASP A 161 9.53 -29.95 14.83
CA ASP A 161 10.83 -30.35 15.40
C ASP A 161 11.55 -29.14 16.03
N ASP A 162 11.53 -27.98 15.38
CA ASP A 162 12.07 -26.74 15.95
C ASP A 162 11.36 -26.37 17.25
N PHE A 163 10.03 -26.48 17.29
CA PHE A 163 9.23 -26.16 18.46
C PHE A 163 9.52 -27.12 19.63
N GLU A 164 9.60 -28.42 19.40
CA GLU A 164 9.92 -29.42 20.41
C GLU A 164 11.31 -29.17 20.99
N THR A 165 12.27 -28.79 20.17
CA THR A 165 13.63 -28.45 20.59
C THR A 165 13.68 -27.16 21.40
N LEU A 166 12.91 -26.13 20.99
CA LEU A 166 12.89 -24.83 21.66
C LEU A 166 11.99 -24.77 22.90
N SER A 167 11.07 -25.72 23.08
CA SER A 167 10.14 -25.75 24.21
C SER A 167 10.84 -25.99 25.55
N ALA A 168 12.07 -26.49 25.52
CA ALA A 168 12.94 -26.63 26.71
C ALA A 168 13.48 -25.27 27.23
N GLU A 169 13.59 -24.28 26.36
CA GLU A 169 13.95 -22.90 26.69
C GLU A 169 12.74 -22.02 26.34
N LYS A 170 12.29 -21.15 27.25
CA LYS A 170 11.17 -20.23 27.03
C LYS A 170 11.41 -19.39 25.74
N SER A 171 11.01 -19.92 24.60
CA SER A 171 11.17 -19.24 23.32
C SER A 171 10.13 -18.12 23.20
N LYS A 172 10.60 -16.91 22.96
CA LYS A 172 9.72 -15.76 22.63
C LYS A 172 9.28 -15.85 21.19
N GLY A 173 7.99 -15.71 20.95
CA GLY A 173 7.47 -15.48 19.60
C GLY A 173 7.74 -14.03 19.14
N PHE A 174 7.87 -13.83 17.85
CA PHE A 174 8.07 -12.51 17.26
C PHE A 174 6.94 -12.17 16.31
N LEU A 175 6.31 -11.00 16.51
CA LEU A 175 5.35 -10.42 15.56
C LEU A 175 5.93 -9.15 14.96
N ARG A 176 6.14 -9.16 13.65
CA ARG A 176 6.62 -8.01 12.92
C ARG A 176 5.49 -7.45 12.05
N LEU A 177 5.00 -6.25 12.35
CA LEU A 177 4.03 -5.56 11.51
C LEU A 177 4.77 -4.72 10.47
N LEU A 178 4.77 -5.19 9.22
CA LEU A 178 5.28 -4.44 8.08
C LEU A 178 4.17 -3.54 7.52
N ASN A 179 4.30 -2.25 7.73
CA ASN A 179 3.28 -1.27 7.39
C ASN A 179 3.60 -0.57 6.07
N PHE A 180 2.74 -0.77 5.07
CA PHE A 180 2.81 -0.12 3.76
C PHE A 180 2.02 1.20 3.69
N ASN A 181 1.21 1.50 4.73
CA ASN A 181 0.50 2.76 4.82
C ASN A 181 1.38 3.84 5.44
N TYR A 182 1.15 5.08 5.07
CA TYR A 182 1.87 6.24 5.59
C TYR A 182 1.37 6.72 6.94
N THR A 183 0.26 6.16 7.45
CA THR A 183 -0.38 6.55 8.72
C THR A 183 -0.03 5.58 9.83
N GLY A 184 -0.07 6.06 11.08
CA GLY A 184 0.14 5.25 12.28
C GLY A 184 -1.04 4.31 12.64
N THR A 185 -2.05 4.17 11.78
CA THR A 185 -3.25 3.36 12.05
C THR A 185 -2.88 1.91 12.38
N ALA A 186 -1.97 1.30 11.63
CA ALA A 186 -1.53 -0.07 11.84
C ALA A 186 -0.89 -0.28 13.23
N LEU A 187 -0.18 0.71 13.74
CA LEU A 187 0.45 0.66 15.06
C LEU A 187 -0.58 0.54 16.19
N ARG A 188 -1.81 1.04 15.98
CA ARG A 188 -2.91 0.93 16.95
C ARG A 188 -3.32 -0.52 17.15
N TYR A 189 -3.43 -1.27 16.07
CA TYR A 189 -3.73 -2.69 16.14
C TYR A 189 -2.70 -3.47 16.97
N LEU A 190 -1.42 -3.15 16.85
CA LEU A 190 -0.38 -3.78 17.66
C LEU A 190 -0.52 -3.45 19.16
N ARG A 191 -0.90 -2.23 19.52
CA ARG A 191 -1.01 -1.79 20.91
C ARG A 191 -2.19 -2.43 21.63
N VAL A 192 -3.27 -2.71 20.92
CA VAL A 192 -4.51 -3.26 21.48
C VAL A 192 -4.42 -4.77 21.72
N GLN A 193 -3.47 -5.46 21.06
CA GLN A 193 -3.34 -6.91 21.19
C GLN A 193 -2.77 -7.26 22.59
N ASN A 194 -3.61 -7.79 23.46
CA ASN A 194 -3.19 -8.50 24.68
C ASN A 194 -2.67 -9.91 24.30
N LEU A 195 -1.67 -9.93 23.43
CA LEU A 195 -0.94 -11.16 23.17
C LEU A 195 -0.05 -11.41 24.39
N ASN A 196 0.10 -12.66 24.79
CA ASN A 196 0.89 -13.07 25.95
C ASN A 196 2.22 -12.30 26.03
N ASP A 197 2.72 -12.08 27.24
CA ASP A 197 3.99 -11.38 27.50
C ASP A 197 5.20 -12.01 26.79
N ASP A 198 5.03 -13.24 26.29
CA ASP A 198 6.04 -14.00 25.55
C ASP A 198 6.16 -13.62 24.07
N LEU A 199 5.36 -12.64 23.59
CA LEU A 199 5.41 -12.19 22.19
C LEU A 199 6.04 -10.79 22.06
N GLU A 200 7.19 -10.72 21.41
CA GLU A 200 7.81 -9.45 21.04
C GLU A 200 7.12 -8.86 19.81
N LYS A 201 6.61 -7.65 19.94
CA LYS A 201 5.88 -6.93 18.88
C LYS A 201 6.68 -5.74 18.37
N THR A 202 6.91 -5.68 17.08
CA THR A 202 7.59 -4.54 16.48
C THR A 202 6.89 -4.08 15.22
N HIS A 203 7.15 -2.84 14.83
CA HIS A 203 6.53 -2.15 13.68
C HIS A 203 7.61 -1.59 12.77
N ILE A 204 7.51 -1.89 11.48
CA ILE A 204 8.37 -1.34 10.42
C ILE A 204 7.50 -0.55 9.44
N PRO A 205 7.53 0.79 9.45
CA PRO A 205 6.87 1.62 8.44
C PRO A 205 7.74 1.65 7.17
N ILE A 206 7.60 0.62 6.33
CA ILE A 206 8.50 0.40 5.18
C ILE A 206 8.43 1.51 4.13
N HIS A 207 7.27 2.14 3.99
CA HIS A 207 7.05 3.28 3.10
C HIS A 207 7.18 4.64 3.81
N GLY A 208 7.76 4.67 5.02
CA GLY A 208 7.86 5.89 5.79
C GLY A 208 6.56 6.24 6.53
N ALA A 209 6.54 7.42 7.14
CA ALA A 209 5.41 7.90 7.94
C ALA A 209 5.15 9.40 7.72
N LEU A 210 3.87 9.78 7.78
CA LEU A 210 3.46 11.18 7.73
C LEU A 210 4.03 11.96 8.91
N GLY A 211 4.54 13.17 8.64
CA GLY A 211 5.05 14.09 9.66
C GLY A 211 6.47 13.82 10.13
N ASP A 212 7.09 12.73 9.68
CA ASP A 212 8.48 12.46 9.95
C ASP A 212 9.37 13.08 8.87
N LEU A 213 9.75 14.34 9.10
CA LEU A 213 10.46 15.15 8.10
C LEU A 213 11.95 14.82 7.99
N ASN A 214 12.54 14.16 8.99
CA ASN A 214 13.99 14.01 9.06
C ASN A 214 14.46 12.63 8.62
N ASP A 215 13.93 11.56 9.19
CA ASP A 215 14.52 10.22 9.04
C ASP A 215 13.62 9.20 8.34
N ASN A 216 12.33 9.48 8.19
CA ASN A 216 11.36 8.49 7.71
C ASN A 216 10.29 9.11 6.79
N LYS A 217 10.72 9.93 5.83
CA LYS A 217 9.84 10.53 4.81
C LYS A 217 9.08 9.47 4.05
N ILE A 218 7.88 9.82 3.58
CA ILE A 218 7.10 8.88 2.78
C ILE A 218 7.84 8.47 1.50
N ASN A 219 7.87 7.16 1.27
CA ASN A 219 8.46 6.54 0.09
C ASN A 219 7.33 6.23 -0.91
N PHE A 220 7.04 7.20 -1.80
CA PHE A 220 6.05 7.10 -2.84
C PHE A 220 6.73 7.08 -4.19
N GLY A 221 6.57 5.99 -4.95
CA GLY A 221 7.25 5.77 -6.21
C GLY A 221 7.09 4.35 -6.73
N PHE A 222 7.87 3.98 -7.73
CA PHE A 222 7.81 2.67 -8.36
C PHE A 222 8.95 1.76 -7.85
N GLY A 223 8.67 0.46 -7.62
CA GLY A 223 9.62 -0.46 -6.98
C GLY A 223 9.73 -1.82 -7.67
N ASP A 224 9.52 -1.91 -8.99
CA ASP A 224 9.75 -3.13 -9.76
C ASP A 224 11.06 -3.06 -10.55
N GLU A 225 12.16 -3.51 -9.94
CA GLU A 225 13.47 -3.64 -10.59
C GLU A 225 13.56 -4.87 -11.51
N MET A 226 12.53 -5.72 -11.50
CA MET A 226 12.45 -6.91 -12.34
C MET A 226 11.82 -6.60 -13.71
N ASP A 227 11.28 -5.39 -13.90
CA ASP A 227 10.73 -4.91 -15.18
C ASP A 227 11.89 -4.71 -16.19
N GLU A 228 11.73 -5.21 -17.41
CA GLU A 228 12.77 -5.08 -18.46
C GLU A 228 13.03 -3.60 -18.81
N ASP A 229 12.03 -2.73 -18.72
CA ASP A 229 12.19 -1.31 -18.99
C ASP A 229 12.93 -0.59 -17.86
N TYR A 230 12.88 -1.12 -16.61
CA TYR A 230 13.71 -0.61 -15.53
C TYR A 230 15.21 -0.71 -15.89
N LYS A 231 15.64 -1.86 -16.38
CA LYS A 231 17.04 -2.08 -16.79
C LYS A 231 17.48 -1.10 -17.91
N LEU A 232 16.56 -0.83 -18.86
CA LEU A 232 16.83 0.16 -19.91
C LEU A 232 17.01 1.56 -19.33
N ILE A 233 16.18 1.94 -18.36
CA ILE A 233 16.22 3.23 -17.69
C ILE A 233 17.50 3.37 -16.85
N GLU A 234 17.86 2.35 -16.09
CA GLU A 234 19.06 2.31 -15.26
C GLU A 234 20.34 2.52 -16.08
N ASN A 235 20.40 1.92 -17.27
CA ASN A 235 21.53 2.03 -18.19
C ASN A 235 21.67 3.39 -18.90
N LEU A 236 20.75 4.35 -18.67
CA LEU A 236 20.86 5.69 -19.26
C LEU A 236 21.91 6.59 -18.59
N ASP A 237 22.47 6.18 -17.46
CA ASP A 237 23.48 6.93 -16.67
C ASP A 237 23.04 8.36 -16.33
N ASP A 238 21.74 8.54 -16.03
CA ASP A 238 21.18 9.82 -15.59
C ASP A 238 20.22 9.61 -14.41
N ASN A 239 20.66 10.00 -13.20
CA ASN A 239 19.94 9.81 -11.94
C ASN A 239 18.56 10.47 -11.89
N LYS A 240 18.25 11.40 -12.81
CA LYS A 240 16.90 11.99 -12.89
C LYS A 240 15.83 10.97 -13.25
N TYR A 241 16.19 9.94 -14.01
CA TYR A 241 15.28 8.84 -14.37
C TYR A 241 15.02 7.89 -13.20
N LEU A 242 15.96 7.79 -12.26
CA LEU A 242 15.89 6.88 -11.11
C LEU A 242 15.32 7.55 -9.84
N ARG A 243 15.04 8.86 -9.89
CA ARG A 243 14.72 9.69 -8.71
C ARG A 243 13.57 9.13 -7.85
N ASN A 244 12.50 8.61 -8.46
CA ASN A 244 11.31 8.16 -7.78
C ASN A 244 11.17 6.63 -7.76
N PHE A 245 12.30 5.91 -7.72
CA PHE A 245 12.31 4.47 -7.47
C PHE A 245 12.45 4.17 -5.98
N LYS A 246 11.57 3.31 -5.46
CA LYS A 246 11.49 2.95 -4.05
C LYS A 246 12.78 2.33 -3.51
N SER A 247 13.48 1.55 -4.33
CA SER A 247 14.71 0.85 -3.95
C SER A 247 15.77 1.79 -3.39
N PHE A 248 15.97 2.95 -4.01
CA PHE A 248 16.94 3.92 -3.52
C PHE A 248 16.44 4.66 -2.28
N GLN A 249 15.12 4.78 -2.13
CA GLN A 249 14.51 5.42 -0.97
C GLN A 249 14.52 4.51 0.27
N TYR A 250 14.44 3.18 0.09
CA TYR A 250 14.59 2.22 1.18
C TYR A 250 15.95 2.31 1.88
N LEU A 251 16.97 2.85 1.23
CA LEU A 251 18.30 3.03 1.79
C LEU A 251 18.48 4.34 2.58
N GLN A 252 17.45 5.18 2.65
CA GLN A 252 17.50 6.45 3.39
C GLN A 252 17.38 6.27 4.92
N ASN A 253 16.90 5.10 5.38
CA ASN A 253 16.77 4.75 6.79
C ASN A 253 17.02 3.24 7.01
N SER A 254 16.91 2.78 8.26
CA SER A 254 17.17 1.39 8.62
C SER A 254 15.97 0.44 8.47
N ASN A 255 14.79 0.91 8.04
CA ASN A 255 13.60 0.08 7.96
C ASN A 255 13.77 -1.16 7.09
N TYR A 256 14.36 -1.00 5.91
CA TYR A 256 14.60 -2.11 5.00
C TYR A 256 15.63 -3.10 5.55
N LYS A 257 16.70 -2.60 6.17
CA LYS A 257 17.68 -3.44 6.84
C LYS A 257 17.07 -4.23 8.00
N ASN A 258 16.26 -3.57 8.84
CA ASN A 258 15.55 -4.23 9.95
C ASN A 258 14.60 -5.33 9.43
N LEU A 259 13.99 -5.14 8.25
CA LEU A 259 13.20 -6.18 7.61
C LEU A 259 14.08 -7.36 7.17
N LEU A 260 15.22 -7.11 6.51
CA LEU A 260 16.14 -8.17 6.09
C LEU A 260 16.66 -8.97 7.30
N ASP A 261 17.12 -8.28 8.35
CA ASP A 261 17.58 -8.90 9.58
C ASP A 261 16.50 -9.81 10.21
N TYR A 262 15.22 -9.38 10.11
CA TYR A 262 14.09 -10.19 10.60
C TYR A 262 13.83 -11.44 9.75
N ILE A 263 13.75 -11.31 8.43
CA ILE A 263 13.45 -12.46 7.55
C ILE A 263 14.60 -13.48 7.52
N ASP A 264 15.84 -13.02 7.78
CA ASP A 264 17.01 -13.89 7.88
C ASP A 264 17.07 -14.62 9.21
N SER A 265 16.46 -14.09 10.29
CA SER A 265 16.65 -14.56 11.65
C SER A 265 15.97 -15.89 11.96
N ALA A 266 14.79 -16.17 11.39
CA ALA A 266 14.01 -17.37 11.70
C ALA A 266 12.96 -17.65 10.62
N LYS A 267 12.39 -18.87 10.63
CA LYS A 267 11.24 -19.26 9.82
C LYS A 267 10.02 -18.41 10.17
N TYR A 268 9.25 -17.99 9.16
CA TYR A 268 8.09 -17.12 9.36
C TYR A 268 6.93 -17.46 8.43
N GLN A 269 5.74 -17.08 8.87
CA GLN A 269 4.52 -17.02 8.06
C GLN A 269 4.22 -15.54 7.72
N VAL A 270 3.75 -15.29 6.51
CA VAL A 270 3.29 -13.97 6.08
C VAL A 270 1.77 -13.92 6.16
N LEU A 271 1.24 -12.91 6.86
CA LEU A 271 -0.18 -12.61 6.95
C LEU A 271 -0.47 -11.31 6.18
N ILE A 272 -1.17 -11.40 5.06
CA ILE A 272 -1.51 -10.24 4.23
C ILE A 272 -2.84 -9.67 4.66
N MET A 273 -2.82 -8.44 5.18
CA MET A 273 -3.97 -7.77 5.76
C MET A 273 -4.20 -6.42 5.06
N GLY A 274 -5.11 -6.40 4.07
CA GLY A 274 -5.50 -5.18 3.35
C GLY A 274 -4.48 -4.65 2.33
N HIS A 275 -3.35 -5.34 2.11
CA HIS A 275 -2.40 -4.97 1.08
C HIS A 275 -2.78 -5.57 -0.28
N SER A 276 -2.73 -4.77 -1.34
CA SER A 276 -3.12 -5.20 -2.68
C SER A 276 -2.08 -6.07 -3.41
N CYS A 277 -0.86 -6.13 -2.91
CA CYS A 277 0.30 -6.78 -3.55
C CYS A 277 0.51 -6.29 -5.00
N GLY A 278 0.48 -4.97 -5.20
CA GLY A 278 0.70 -4.34 -6.50
C GLY A 278 2.16 -4.41 -6.96
N LEU A 279 2.39 -4.23 -8.25
CA LEU A 279 3.72 -4.31 -8.87
C LEU A 279 4.69 -3.22 -8.40
N SER A 280 4.18 -2.09 -7.89
CA SER A 280 5.03 -1.03 -7.35
C SER A 280 5.86 -1.46 -6.13
N ASP A 281 5.57 -2.63 -5.55
CA ASP A 281 6.30 -3.22 -4.41
C ASP A 281 6.93 -4.58 -4.77
N ARG A 282 7.08 -4.86 -6.08
CA ARG A 282 7.45 -6.20 -6.55
C ARG A 282 8.79 -6.68 -6.00
N THR A 283 9.82 -5.88 -6.06
CA THR A 283 11.15 -6.26 -5.58
C THR A 283 11.13 -6.59 -4.09
N LEU A 284 10.47 -5.76 -3.28
CA LEU A 284 10.33 -5.98 -1.85
C LEU A 284 9.53 -7.25 -1.54
N LEU A 285 8.36 -7.42 -2.16
CA LEU A 285 7.49 -8.57 -1.92
C LEU A 285 8.11 -9.88 -2.43
N ASN A 286 8.85 -9.85 -3.56
CA ASN A 286 9.61 -11.00 -4.02
C ASN A 286 10.65 -11.44 -2.97
N THR A 287 11.40 -10.48 -2.40
CA THR A 287 12.38 -10.74 -1.34
C THR A 287 11.74 -11.44 -0.14
N ILE A 288 10.53 -11.01 0.29
CA ILE A 288 9.82 -11.62 1.41
C ILE A 288 9.24 -12.99 1.06
N PHE A 289 8.60 -13.12 -0.11
CA PHE A 289 7.81 -14.31 -0.46
C PHE A 289 8.67 -15.49 -0.92
N GLU A 290 9.74 -15.23 -1.67
CA GLU A 290 10.64 -16.29 -2.14
C GLU A 290 11.77 -16.60 -1.15
N HIS A 291 11.84 -15.89 -0.01
CA HIS A 291 12.84 -16.15 1.01
C HIS A 291 12.78 -17.59 1.52
N VAL A 292 13.94 -18.15 1.81
CA VAL A 292 14.07 -19.55 2.30
C VAL A 292 13.31 -19.77 3.62
N ASN A 293 13.27 -18.76 4.49
CA ASN A 293 12.58 -18.82 5.78
C ASN A 293 11.05 -18.55 5.69
N CYS A 294 10.52 -18.07 4.56
CA CYS A 294 9.09 -17.94 4.39
C CYS A 294 8.46 -19.32 4.20
N ARG A 295 7.61 -19.74 5.13
CA ARG A 295 7.00 -21.08 5.10
C ARG A 295 5.58 -21.08 4.55
N SER A 296 4.79 -20.06 4.84
CA SER A 296 3.47 -19.91 4.23
C SER A 296 3.03 -18.46 4.11
N ILE A 297 2.03 -18.22 3.25
CA ILE A 297 1.45 -16.90 2.98
C ILE A 297 -0.06 -17.03 3.08
N LYS A 298 -0.66 -16.42 4.10
CA LYS A 298 -2.10 -16.41 4.35
C LYS A 298 -2.69 -15.04 4.01
N VAL A 299 -3.81 -15.04 3.31
CA VAL A 299 -4.49 -13.81 2.86
C VAL A 299 -5.77 -13.59 3.66
N PHE A 300 -5.90 -12.41 4.26
CA PHE A 300 -7.16 -11.90 4.78
C PHE A 300 -7.78 -11.01 3.70
N PHE A 301 -8.86 -11.51 3.09
CA PHE A 301 -9.48 -10.89 1.93
C PHE A 301 -10.61 -9.94 2.33
N HIS A 302 -11.03 -9.08 1.40
CA HIS A 302 -12.17 -8.18 1.58
C HIS A 302 -13.41 -8.78 0.93
N GLU A 303 -14.54 -8.73 1.65
CA GLU A 303 -15.86 -9.10 1.15
C GLU A 303 -16.70 -7.87 0.87
N THR A 304 -17.36 -7.84 -0.29
CA THR A 304 -18.43 -6.90 -0.59
C THR A 304 -19.75 -7.57 -0.30
N LYS A 305 -20.59 -6.94 0.52
CA LYS A 305 -21.92 -7.45 0.91
C LYS A 305 -23.01 -6.56 0.36
N ASP A 306 -24.19 -7.16 0.09
CA ASP A 306 -25.39 -6.41 -0.25
C ASP A 306 -26.03 -5.76 1.00
N GLU A 307 -27.13 -5.05 0.79
CA GLU A 307 -27.90 -4.39 1.87
C GLU A 307 -28.46 -5.39 2.91
N LYS A 308 -28.54 -6.67 2.57
CA LYS A 308 -29.00 -7.76 3.46
C LYS A 308 -27.84 -8.47 4.16
N GLY A 309 -26.59 -8.05 3.92
CA GLY A 309 -25.40 -8.66 4.49
C GLY A 309 -24.91 -9.93 3.77
N ILE A 310 -25.49 -10.26 2.60
CA ILE A 310 -25.10 -11.42 1.79
C ILE A 310 -23.84 -11.07 1.00
N VAL A 311 -22.83 -11.94 1.04
CA VAL A 311 -21.58 -11.76 0.28
C VAL A 311 -21.85 -11.85 -1.21
N ILE A 312 -21.59 -10.77 -1.95
CA ILE A 312 -21.72 -10.69 -3.40
C ILE A 312 -20.39 -11.07 -4.07
N LYS A 313 -19.28 -10.60 -3.51
CA LYS A 313 -17.93 -10.73 -4.10
C LYS A 313 -16.88 -10.67 -3.01
N ASP A 314 -15.78 -11.37 -3.22
CA ASP A 314 -14.53 -11.18 -2.48
C ASP A 314 -13.35 -10.91 -3.43
N ASN A 315 -12.23 -10.42 -2.89
CA ASN A 315 -11.04 -10.12 -3.66
C ASN A 315 -9.89 -11.12 -3.45
N TYR A 316 -10.15 -12.30 -2.89
CA TYR A 316 -9.10 -13.31 -2.66
C TYR A 316 -8.35 -13.65 -3.95
N THR A 317 -9.09 -14.00 -5.02
CA THR A 317 -8.48 -14.38 -6.30
C THR A 317 -7.63 -13.25 -6.89
N GLU A 318 -8.09 -12.01 -6.81
CA GLU A 318 -7.33 -10.83 -7.26
C GLU A 318 -6.00 -10.70 -6.51
N ILE A 319 -6.03 -10.83 -5.19
CA ILE A 319 -4.81 -10.78 -4.36
C ILE A 319 -3.85 -11.90 -4.74
N ILE A 320 -4.34 -13.14 -4.92
CA ILE A 320 -3.49 -14.28 -5.33
C ILE A 320 -2.88 -14.05 -6.71
N GLN A 321 -3.63 -13.50 -7.66
CA GLN A 321 -3.10 -13.14 -8.98
C GLN A 321 -2.00 -12.08 -8.87
N ASN A 322 -2.14 -11.10 -7.97
CA ASN A 322 -1.12 -10.10 -7.71
C ASN A 322 0.11 -10.75 -7.06
N ILE A 323 -0.06 -11.56 -6.02
CA ILE A 323 1.02 -12.31 -5.37
C ILE A 323 1.77 -13.16 -6.40
N SER A 324 1.07 -13.80 -7.33
CA SER A 324 1.68 -14.61 -8.38
C SER A 324 2.72 -13.84 -9.22
N ARG A 325 2.53 -12.53 -9.43
CA ARG A 325 3.46 -11.70 -10.20
C ARG A 325 4.78 -11.43 -9.49
N HIS A 326 4.82 -11.64 -8.16
CA HIS A 326 6.02 -11.50 -7.34
C HIS A 326 6.88 -12.76 -7.31
N PHE A 327 6.35 -13.91 -7.72
CA PHE A 327 7.07 -15.17 -7.75
C PHE A 327 7.72 -15.44 -9.10
N ASN A 328 9.03 -15.71 -9.11
CA ASN A 328 9.74 -16.27 -10.23
C ASN A 328 9.46 -17.78 -10.34
N LYS A 329 9.40 -18.47 -9.19
CA LYS A 329 9.17 -19.92 -9.08
C LYS A 329 7.70 -20.22 -8.79
N LYS A 330 6.89 -20.50 -9.81
CA LYS A 330 5.45 -20.76 -9.67
C LYS A 330 5.10 -22.00 -8.85
N LYS A 331 5.99 -23.00 -8.79
CA LYS A 331 5.83 -24.16 -7.91
C LYS A 331 5.88 -23.72 -6.45
N LEU A 332 6.91 -22.96 -6.07
CA LEU A 332 7.10 -22.43 -4.73
C LEU A 332 5.90 -21.58 -4.27
N MET A 333 5.36 -20.76 -5.18
CA MET A 333 4.15 -20.00 -4.89
C MET A 333 2.99 -20.90 -4.43
N ARG A 334 2.74 -21.99 -5.17
CA ARG A 334 1.62 -22.91 -4.86
C ARG A 334 1.85 -23.68 -3.57
N GLU A 335 3.08 -23.93 -3.20
CA GLU A 335 3.44 -24.61 -1.95
C GLU A 335 3.23 -23.68 -0.74
N LYS A 336 3.50 -22.37 -0.87
CA LYS A 336 3.46 -21.43 0.23
C LYS A 336 2.08 -20.76 0.45
N ILE A 337 1.24 -20.66 -0.58
CA ILE A 337 -0.05 -19.97 -0.45
C ILE A 337 -1.07 -20.86 0.25
N VAL A 338 -1.63 -20.34 1.35
CA VAL A 338 -2.71 -20.98 2.10
C VAL A 338 -4.00 -20.98 1.26
N ASN A 339 -4.67 -22.13 1.21
CA ASN A 339 -5.90 -22.29 0.45
C ASN A 339 -7.03 -21.37 0.97
N LYS A 340 -7.90 -20.92 0.06
CA LYS A 340 -9.02 -20.03 0.40
C LYS A 340 -9.89 -20.54 1.54
N THR A 341 -10.12 -21.85 1.61
CA THR A 341 -10.96 -22.49 2.66
C THR A 341 -10.39 -22.34 4.06
N LEU A 342 -9.10 -22.04 4.18
CA LEU A 342 -8.39 -21.80 5.45
C LEU A 342 -8.13 -20.30 5.68
N CYS A 343 -8.53 -19.45 4.73
CA CYS A 343 -8.46 -18.00 4.84
C CYS A 343 -9.81 -17.45 5.29
N GLN A 344 -9.78 -16.27 5.87
CA GLN A 344 -10.98 -15.58 6.34
C GLN A 344 -10.99 -14.12 5.89
N PRO A 345 -12.17 -13.48 5.82
CA PRO A 345 -12.24 -12.06 5.52
C PRO A 345 -11.56 -11.22 6.60
N LEU A 346 -10.91 -10.13 6.18
CA LEU A 346 -10.38 -9.13 7.10
C LEU A 346 -11.54 -8.40 7.77
N PRO A 347 -11.61 -8.37 9.11
CA PRO A 347 -12.63 -7.60 9.81
C PRO A 347 -12.64 -6.13 9.38
N GLN A 348 -13.82 -5.62 9.05
CA GLN A 348 -14.00 -4.21 8.66
C GLN A 348 -14.43 -3.41 9.89
N ILE A 349 -13.55 -2.54 10.36
CA ILE A 349 -13.75 -1.72 11.55
C ILE A 349 -14.20 -0.32 11.14
N GLN A 350 -15.27 0.17 11.73
CA GLN A 350 -15.72 1.54 11.56
C GLN A 350 -15.04 2.44 12.60
N LEU A 351 -14.23 3.37 12.13
CA LEU A 351 -13.60 4.37 12.98
C LEU A 351 -14.57 5.52 13.24
N SER A 352 -14.67 5.93 14.52
CA SER A 352 -15.39 7.15 14.89
C SER A 352 -14.61 8.39 14.43
N LYS A 353 -15.33 9.38 13.90
CA LYS A 353 -14.75 10.68 13.59
C LYS A 353 -14.59 11.49 14.88
N LYS A 354 -13.57 12.35 14.90
CA LYS A 354 -13.44 13.37 15.94
C LYS A 354 -14.67 14.29 15.86
N VAL A 355 -15.32 14.53 16.98
CA VAL A 355 -16.43 15.48 17.14
C VAL A 355 -15.87 16.90 17.20
#